data_5a53600859ee0e739b2b57faa9d2ca66
#
_entry.id   5a53600859ee0e739b2b57faa9d2ca66
#
_cell.length_a   1.000
_cell.length_b   1.000
_cell.length_c   1.000
_cell.angle_alpha   90.00
_cell.angle_beta   90.00
_cell.angle_gamma   90.00
#
_symmetry.space_group_name_H-M   'P 1'
#
loop_
_entity.id
_entity.type
_entity.pdbx_description
1 polymer ?
#
loop_
_entity_poly.entity_id
_entity_poly.type
_entity_poly.pdbx_seq_one_letter_code
_entity_poly.pdbx_strand_id
1 'polypeptide(L)'
;GGSIRMPASWCGIYGMKPTHGLVPYTGIMPIEITVDHTGPMTNNVEDNAQMLEVIAGLDGLDPRQVSIKTHKYTNFLKGKGGLKNLKIAVVKEGFQQEGFEKDVNEKVNTALGKMQSMGAIVEQVTIPMHLDAPKILSPIYFEGGTQTMMQGDGYGVSRPDLYVTSLMDFHRNWRTRANELPETVKLVTLLGTYIKKYYGSRYYGKATNLTRLLRGAYDKVLSKYDLLA
;
A
#
# COMPACT_ATOMS: atom_id res chain seq x y z
N GLY A 1 -2.80 0.35 1.10
CA GLY A 1 -2.22 -0.13 -0.16
C GLY A 1 -2.48 -1.61 -0.45
N GLY A 2 -2.56 -2.48 0.57
CA GLY A 2 -2.92 -3.89 0.41
C GLY A 2 -4.34 -4.08 -0.12
N SER A 3 -5.27 -3.24 0.33
CA SER A 3 -6.69 -3.28 -0.08
C SER A 3 -6.96 -3.01 -1.57
N ILE A 4 -5.96 -2.60 -2.35
CA ILE A 4 -6.02 -2.54 -3.81
C ILE A 4 -5.46 -3.83 -4.40
N ARG A 5 -4.26 -4.22 -4.00
CA ARG A 5 -3.52 -5.32 -4.63
C ARG A 5 -4.05 -6.70 -4.25
N MET A 6 -4.41 -6.92 -2.98
CA MET A 6 -4.96 -8.21 -2.53
C MET A 6 -6.29 -8.54 -3.22
N PRO A 7 -7.34 -7.69 -3.18
CA PRO A 7 -8.58 -7.99 -3.86
C PRO A 7 -8.41 -8.10 -5.39
N ALA A 8 -7.52 -7.32 -5.99
CA ALA A 8 -7.21 -7.46 -7.41
C ALA A 8 -6.61 -8.84 -7.72
N SER A 9 -5.72 -9.35 -6.86
CA SER A 9 -5.14 -10.69 -7.00
C SER A 9 -6.21 -11.78 -6.88
N TRP A 10 -7.11 -11.66 -5.90
CA TRP A 10 -8.21 -12.64 -5.70
C TRP A 10 -9.22 -12.64 -6.85
N CYS A 11 -9.45 -11.48 -7.47
CA CYS A 11 -10.37 -11.34 -8.61
C CYS A 11 -9.71 -11.59 -9.96
N GLY A 12 -8.38 -11.83 -10.01
CA GLY A 12 -7.66 -12.04 -11.28
C GLY A 12 -7.61 -10.80 -12.16
N ILE A 13 -7.57 -9.59 -11.58
CA ILE A 13 -7.51 -8.30 -12.29
C ILE A 13 -6.25 -7.52 -11.92
N TYR A 14 -6.01 -6.42 -12.62
CA TYR A 14 -4.87 -5.54 -12.36
C TYR A 14 -5.20 -4.52 -11.27
N GLY A 15 -4.43 -4.51 -10.17
CA GLY A 15 -4.55 -3.53 -9.10
C GLY A 15 -3.27 -2.73 -8.94
N MET A 16 -3.35 -1.42 -9.06
CA MET A 16 -2.21 -0.52 -8.93
C MET A 16 -2.29 0.33 -7.67
N LYS A 17 -1.28 0.20 -6.81
CA LYS A 17 -1.04 1.13 -5.72
C LYS A 17 -0.13 2.26 -6.21
N PRO A 18 -0.65 3.45 -6.47
CA PRO A 18 0.18 4.57 -6.93
C PRO A 18 1.11 5.08 -5.82
N THR A 19 1.98 6.02 -6.18
CA THR A 19 2.77 6.77 -5.20
C THR A 19 1.87 7.40 -4.14
N HIS A 20 2.31 7.42 -2.89
CA HIS A 20 1.55 8.01 -1.79
C HIS A 20 1.19 9.47 -2.09
N GLY A 21 -0.08 9.81 -1.96
CA GLY A 21 -0.62 11.13 -2.26
C GLY A 21 -0.81 11.44 -3.76
N LEU A 22 -0.40 10.56 -4.69
CA LEU A 22 -0.64 10.79 -6.13
C LEU A 22 -2.13 10.87 -6.47
N VAL A 23 -2.93 10.02 -5.86
CA VAL A 23 -4.39 10.06 -5.89
C VAL A 23 -4.88 10.54 -4.53
N PRO A 24 -5.75 11.57 -4.48
CA PRO A 24 -6.26 12.08 -3.21
C PRO A 24 -7.10 11.05 -2.47
N TYR A 25 -7.16 11.19 -1.16
CA TYR A 25 -7.96 10.34 -0.26
C TYR A 25 -9.16 11.07 0.33
N THR A 26 -9.43 12.28 -0.13
CA THR A 26 -10.52 13.15 0.34
C THR A 26 -11.87 12.43 0.24
N GLY A 27 -12.65 12.51 1.30
CA GLY A 27 -13.98 11.88 1.37
C GLY A 27 -13.97 10.36 1.58
N ILE A 28 -12.82 9.74 1.74
CA ILE A 28 -12.69 8.30 2.01
C ILE A 28 -12.43 8.09 3.50
N MET A 29 -13.13 7.10 4.10
CA MET A 29 -12.93 6.75 5.51
C MET A 29 -11.49 6.30 5.75
N PRO A 30 -10.70 7.01 6.56
CA PRO A 30 -9.31 6.64 6.80
C PRO A 30 -9.21 5.47 7.76
N ILE A 31 -8.29 4.55 7.46
CA ILE A 31 -7.88 3.48 8.37
C ILE A 31 -6.66 3.95 9.16
N GLU A 32 -5.57 4.18 8.44
CA GLU A 32 -4.32 4.73 8.98
C GLU A 32 -3.66 5.57 7.87
N ILE A 33 -3.68 6.86 8.02
CA ILE A 33 -3.45 7.82 6.93
C ILE A 33 -2.03 7.74 6.33
N THR A 34 -1.05 7.27 7.09
CA THR A 34 0.33 7.15 6.60
C THR A 34 0.52 5.99 5.63
N VAL A 35 -0.42 5.03 5.62
CA VAL A 35 -0.39 3.85 4.75
C VAL A 35 -1.60 3.73 3.82
N ASP A 36 -2.60 4.58 3.98
CA ASP A 36 -3.80 4.57 3.15
C ASP A 36 -3.51 5.04 1.73
N HIS A 37 -4.09 4.33 0.75
CA HIS A 37 -3.97 4.65 -0.67
C HIS A 37 -5.29 4.43 -1.40
N THR A 38 -5.50 5.22 -2.43
CA THR A 38 -6.50 4.99 -3.48
C THR A 38 -5.78 4.63 -4.77
N GLY A 39 -6.37 3.77 -5.58
CA GLY A 39 -5.78 3.39 -6.86
C GLY A 39 -6.72 2.54 -7.71
N PRO A 40 -6.46 2.45 -9.02
CA PRO A 40 -7.31 1.76 -9.97
C PRO A 40 -7.23 0.23 -9.84
N MET A 41 -8.35 -0.44 -10.13
CA MET A 41 -8.47 -1.88 -10.35
C MET A 41 -9.24 -2.10 -11.65
N THR A 42 -8.65 -2.80 -12.63
CA THR A 42 -9.18 -2.92 -13.98
C THR A 42 -8.82 -4.27 -14.62
N ASN A 43 -9.48 -4.62 -15.71
CA ASN A 43 -9.25 -5.89 -16.41
C ASN A 43 -8.00 -5.91 -17.30
N ASN A 44 -7.41 -4.75 -17.58
CA ASN A 44 -6.19 -4.63 -18.38
C ASN A 44 -5.35 -3.44 -17.95
N VAL A 45 -4.11 -3.40 -18.43
CA VAL A 45 -3.15 -2.33 -18.05
C VAL A 45 -3.51 -0.99 -18.71
N GLU A 46 -4.11 -1.00 -19.90
CA GLU A 46 -4.50 0.22 -20.60
C GLU A 46 -5.59 0.98 -19.85
N ASP A 47 -6.66 0.30 -19.47
CA ASP A 47 -7.73 0.88 -18.64
C ASP A 47 -7.18 1.34 -17.28
N ASN A 48 -6.21 0.61 -16.72
CA ASN A 48 -5.57 0.99 -15.47
C ASN A 48 -4.82 2.31 -15.59
N ALA A 49 -4.08 2.49 -16.68
CA ALA A 49 -3.38 3.74 -16.98
C ALA A 49 -4.36 4.89 -17.25
N GLN A 50 -5.43 4.65 -18.03
CA GLN A 50 -6.47 5.65 -18.28
C GLN A 50 -7.17 6.09 -16.99
N MET A 51 -7.58 5.14 -16.16
CA MET A 51 -8.22 5.44 -14.88
C MET A 51 -7.27 6.24 -13.97
N LEU A 52 -5.98 5.86 -13.93
CA LEU A 52 -5.00 6.62 -13.15
C LEU A 52 -4.84 8.06 -13.67
N GLU A 53 -4.89 8.30 -14.99
CA GLU A 53 -4.86 9.66 -15.56
C GLU A 53 -6.01 10.55 -15.06
N VAL A 54 -7.18 9.94 -14.85
CA VAL A 54 -8.38 10.67 -14.42
C VAL A 54 -8.35 10.98 -12.93
N ILE A 55 -7.92 10.01 -12.11
CA ILE A 55 -8.02 10.13 -10.66
C ILE A 55 -6.76 10.71 -9.99
N ALA A 56 -5.63 10.78 -10.70
CA ALA A 56 -4.39 11.33 -10.15
C ALA A 56 -4.36 12.86 -10.23
N GLY A 57 -3.84 13.51 -9.21
CA GLY A 57 -3.63 14.96 -9.19
C GLY A 57 -3.94 15.59 -7.85
N LEU A 58 -3.76 16.90 -7.78
CA LEU A 58 -4.09 17.69 -6.60
C LEU A 58 -5.58 17.99 -6.56
N ASP A 59 -6.22 17.77 -5.43
CA ASP A 59 -7.59 18.22 -5.19
C ASP A 59 -7.66 19.47 -4.26
N GLY A 60 -6.52 19.87 -3.69
CA GLY A 60 -6.42 21.00 -2.78
C GLY A 60 -6.99 20.75 -1.38
N LEU A 61 -7.38 19.54 -1.07
CA LEU A 61 -8.08 19.16 0.17
C LEU A 61 -7.35 18.05 0.94
N ASP A 62 -6.65 17.14 0.26
CA ASP A 62 -5.87 16.09 0.91
C ASP A 62 -4.52 16.62 1.42
N PRO A 63 -4.31 16.73 2.74
CA PRO A 63 -3.08 17.29 3.31
C PRO A 63 -1.82 16.45 3.04
N ARG A 64 -1.97 15.24 2.51
CA ARG A 64 -0.85 14.36 2.17
C ARG A 64 -0.21 14.70 0.82
N GLN A 65 -0.90 15.53 0.02
CA GLN A 65 -0.47 15.87 -1.32
C GLN A 65 0.55 17.03 -1.30
N VAL A 66 1.80 16.70 -1.58
CA VAL A 66 2.88 17.67 -1.67
C VAL A 66 3.59 17.48 -3.01
N SER A 67 3.64 18.51 -3.84
CA SER A 67 4.38 18.52 -5.12
C SER A 67 4.04 17.34 -6.04
N ILE A 68 2.77 17.08 -6.25
CA ILE A 68 2.29 16.01 -7.11
C ILE A 68 2.51 16.36 -8.59
N LYS A 69 3.12 15.41 -9.32
CA LYS A 69 3.27 15.48 -10.79
C LYS A 69 2.45 14.36 -11.41
N THR A 70 1.57 14.72 -12.32
CA THR A 70 0.79 13.78 -13.12
C THR A 70 1.38 13.65 -14.52
N HIS A 71 1.08 12.53 -15.17
CA HIS A 71 1.53 12.23 -16.53
C HIS A 71 0.38 11.68 -17.36
N LYS A 72 0.54 11.70 -18.67
CA LYS A 72 -0.26 10.91 -19.61
C LYS A 72 0.25 9.47 -19.57
N TYR A 73 -0.22 8.66 -18.60
CA TYR A 73 0.30 7.31 -18.34
C TYR A 73 0.08 6.38 -19.55
N THR A 74 -1.02 6.56 -20.30
CA THR A 74 -1.29 5.82 -21.54
C THR A 74 -0.22 6.01 -22.61
N ASN A 75 0.51 7.14 -22.61
CA ASN A 75 1.59 7.37 -23.55
C ASN A 75 2.78 6.43 -23.32
N PHE A 76 3.01 6.00 -22.09
CA PHE A 76 4.09 5.06 -21.78
C PHE A 76 3.80 3.65 -22.30
N LEU A 77 2.53 3.30 -22.53
CA LEU A 77 2.13 2.01 -23.09
C LEU A 77 2.38 1.92 -24.60
N LYS A 78 2.48 3.06 -25.28
CA LYS A 78 2.70 3.14 -26.74
C LYS A 78 4.17 2.99 -27.13
N GLY A 79 5.05 2.78 -26.16
CA GLY A 79 6.48 2.67 -26.38
C GLY A 79 6.83 1.45 -27.25
N LYS A 80 7.69 1.65 -28.25
CA LYS A 80 8.25 0.60 -29.10
C LYS A 80 9.38 -0.20 -28.40
N GLY A 81 9.58 0.07 -27.11
CA GLY A 81 10.70 -0.49 -26.37
C GLY A 81 10.44 -1.93 -25.95
N GLY A 82 11.31 -2.83 -26.38
CA GLY A 82 11.52 -4.05 -25.63
C GLY A 82 12.04 -3.73 -24.23
N LEU A 83 12.21 -4.74 -23.40
CA LEU A 83 12.74 -4.59 -22.04
C LEU A 83 14.28 -4.50 -22.01
N LYS A 84 14.91 -4.19 -23.17
CA LYS A 84 16.37 -4.16 -23.28
C LYS A 84 16.99 -3.18 -22.29
N ASN A 85 17.93 -3.69 -21.50
CA ASN A 85 18.64 -2.96 -20.46
C ASN A 85 17.81 -2.55 -19.24
N LEU A 86 16.51 -2.88 -19.16
CA LEU A 86 15.72 -2.68 -17.96
C LEU A 86 16.27 -3.56 -16.83
N LYS A 87 16.67 -2.97 -15.72
CA LYS A 87 17.24 -3.69 -14.58
C LYS A 87 16.17 -3.99 -13.54
N ILE A 88 15.95 -5.28 -13.30
CA ILE A 88 14.95 -5.77 -12.35
C ILE A 88 15.66 -6.50 -11.21
N ALA A 89 15.52 -6.01 -9.99
CA ALA A 89 15.99 -6.69 -8.80
C ALA A 89 14.90 -7.60 -8.22
N VAL A 90 15.22 -8.88 -8.08
CA VAL A 90 14.33 -9.86 -7.44
C VAL A 90 14.71 -9.96 -5.97
N VAL A 91 13.82 -9.53 -5.08
CA VAL A 91 14.07 -9.55 -3.64
C VAL A 91 13.93 -10.96 -3.11
N LYS A 92 15.06 -11.60 -2.80
CA LYS A 92 15.13 -13.00 -2.36
C LYS A 92 14.18 -13.32 -1.20
N GLU A 93 14.11 -12.43 -0.22
CA GLU A 93 13.29 -12.58 0.97
C GLU A 93 11.79 -12.57 0.69
N GLY A 94 11.36 -12.02 -0.45
CA GLY A 94 9.97 -12.03 -0.90
C GLY A 94 9.47 -13.39 -1.39
N PHE A 95 10.39 -14.34 -1.69
CA PHE A 95 10.06 -15.65 -2.24
C PHE A 95 10.28 -16.83 -1.27
N GLN A 96 10.80 -16.58 -0.08
CA GLN A 96 11.24 -17.62 0.86
C GLN A 96 10.40 -17.65 2.15
N GLN A 97 9.20 -17.14 2.13
CA GLN A 97 8.33 -17.13 3.29
C GLN A 97 7.55 -18.44 3.41
N GLU A 98 7.48 -18.98 4.61
CA GLU A 98 6.62 -20.13 4.91
C GLU A 98 5.14 -19.76 4.67
N GLY A 99 4.38 -20.67 4.05
CA GLY A 99 2.97 -20.46 3.71
C GLY A 99 2.71 -19.76 2.38
N PHE A 100 3.75 -19.45 1.60
CA PHE A 100 3.55 -18.91 0.25
C PHE A 100 3.15 -20.03 -0.72
N GLU A 101 2.17 -19.73 -1.57
CA GLU A 101 1.70 -20.62 -2.62
C GLU A 101 2.79 -20.82 -3.68
N LYS A 102 3.12 -22.09 -3.96
CA LYS A 102 4.18 -22.44 -4.91
C LYS A 102 3.87 -21.98 -6.34
N ASP A 103 2.62 -22.13 -6.74
CA ASP A 103 2.15 -21.73 -8.07
C ASP A 103 2.25 -20.22 -8.30
N VAL A 104 2.05 -19.39 -7.28
CA VAL A 104 2.26 -17.94 -7.34
C VAL A 104 3.74 -17.64 -7.60
N ASN A 105 4.65 -18.26 -6.84
CA ASN A 105 6.09 -18.10 -7.02
C ASN A 105 6.54 -18.56 -8.42
N GLU A 106 6.01 -19.69 -8.90
CA GLU A 106 6.29 -20.21 -10.25
C GLU A 106 5.81 -19.25 -11.35
N LYS A 107 4.62 -18.67 -11.21
CA LYS A 107 4.08 -17.67 -12.16
C LYS A 107 4.93 -16.41 -12.19
N VAL A 108 5.36 -15.90 -11.04
CA VAL A 108 6.23 -14.71 -10.98
C VAL A 108 7.60 -15.03 -11.61
N ASN A 109 8.21 -16.16 -11.28
CA ASN A 109 9.48 -16.58 -11.87
C ASN A 109 9.39 -16.79 -13.38
N THR A 110 8.29 -17.37 -13.87
CA THR A 110 8.02 -17.51 -15.31
C THR A 110 7.93 -16.14 -16.01
N ALA A 111 7.24 -15.18 -15.39
CA ALA A 111 7.15 -13.82 -15.91
C ALA A 111 8.53 -13.13 -15.95
N LEU A 112 9.34 -13.27 -14.90
CA LEU A 112 10.70 -12.76 -14.85
C LEU A 112 11.60 -13.36 -15.94
N GLY A 113 11.52 -14.68 -16.14
CA GLY A 113 12.24 -15.38 -17.23
C GLY A 113 11.80 -14.88 -18.61
N LYS A 114 10.52 -14.60 -18.81
CA LYS A 114 10.01 -13.99 -20.05
C LYS A 114 10.55 -12.57 -20.23
N MET A 115 10.58 -11.75 -19.19
CA MET A 115 11.18 -10.41 -19.25
C MET A 115 12.66 -10.46 -19.59
N GLN A 116 13.40 -11.43 -19.04
CA GLN A 116 14.81 -11.65 -19.35
C GLN A 116 15.01 -12.06 -20.82
N SER A 117 14.17 -12.93 -21.37
CA SER A 117 14.22 -13.30 -22.79
C SER A 117 13.90 -12.13 -23.73
N MET A 118 13.19 -11.10 -23.22
CA MET A 118 12.89 -9.86 -23.95
C MET A 118 13.99 -8.78 -23.77
N GLY A 119 15.08 -9.11 -23.08
CA GLY A 119 16.26 -8.25 -22.95
C GLY A 119 16.40 -7.52 -21.61
N ALA A 120 15.54 -7.80 -20.63
CA ALA A 120 15.72 -7.26 -19.28
C ALA A 120 16.90 -7.94 -18.56
N ILE A 121 17.57 -7.19 -17.70
CA ILE A 121 18.59 -7.68 -16.78
C ILE A 121 17.88 -8.01 -15.47
N VAL A 122 17.78 -9.30 -15.14
CA VAL A 122 17.09 -9.79 -13.94
C VAL A 122 18.11 -10.35 -12.99
N GLU A 123 18.26 -9.76 -11.81
CA GLU A 123 19.25 -10.16 -10.81
C GLU A 123 18.61 -10.33 -9.44
N GLN A 124 19.04 -11.36 -8.71
CA GLN A 124 18.61 -11.59 -7.34
C GLN A 124 19.38 -10.69 -6.37
N VAL A 125 18.64 -10.02 -5.47
CA VAL A 125 19.19 -9.14 -4.43
C VAL A 125 18.69 -9.55 -3.06
N THR A 126 19.40 -9.13 -2.03
CA THR A 126 19.05 -9.37 -0.63
C THR A 126 18.69 -8.06 0.06
N ILE A 127 17.54 -8.04 0.70
CA ILE A 127 17.07 -6.95 1.58
C ILE A 127 16.62 -7.61 2.91
N PRO A 128 17.51 -7.95 3.83
CA PRO A 128 17.15 -8.71 5.04
C PRO A 128 16.03 -8.06 5.87
N MET A 129 15.99 -6.73 5.88
CA MET A 129 14.96 -5.97 6.59
C MET A 129 13.55 -6.15 6.00
N HIS A 130 13.42 -6.71 4.80
CA HIS A 130 12.13 -7.11 4.21
C HIS A 130 11.36 -8.07 5.14
N LEU A 131 12.06 -8.99 5.80
CA LEU A 131 11.46 -9.95 6.74
C LEU A 131 10.89 -9.29 8.01
N ASP A 132 11.35 -8.09 8.35
CA ASP A 132 10.83 -7.33 9.48
C ASP A 132 9.65 -6.40 9.09
N ALA A 133 9.37 -6.23 7.79
CA ALA A 133 8.32 -5.34 7.32
C ALA A 133 6.94 -5.63 7.94
N PRO A 134 6.46 -6.89 8.08
CA PRO A 134 5.21 -7.19 8.76
C PRO A 134 5.20 -6.77 10.23
N LYS A 135 6.32 -6.95 10.95
CA LYS A 135 6.46 -6.54 12.36
C LYS A 135 6.46 -5.02 12.51
N ILE A 136 7.01 -4.30 11.53
CA ILE A 136 6.99 -2.83 11.47
C ILE A 136 5.58 -2.33 11.15
N LEU A 137 4.90 -2.96 10.19
CA LEU A 137 3.54 -2.57 9.79
C LEU A 137 2.51 -2.80 10.91
N SER A 138 2.63 -3.90 11.65
CA SER A 138 1.60 -4.34 12.60
C SER A 138 1.22 -3.29 13.65
N PRO A 139 2.16 -2.65 14.39
CA PRO A 139 1.80 -1.61 15.34
C PRO A 139 1.17 -0.39 14.68
N ILE A 140 1.66 0.02 13.50
CA ILE A 140 1.11 1.14 12.75
C ILE A 140 -0.33 0.85 12.35
N TYR A 141 -0.58 -0.34 11.81
CA TYR A 141 -1.89 -0.72 11.32
C TYR A 141 -2.90 -0.97 12.46
N PHE A 142 -2.51 -1.71 13.49
CA PHE A 142 -3.44 -2.05 14.59
C PHE A 142 -3.72 -0.85 15.48
N GLU A 143 -2.69 -0.14 15.95
CA GLU A 143 -2.89 1.02 16.81
C GLU A 143 -3.47 2.20 16.02
N GLY A 144 -2.89 2.52 14.85
CA GLY A 144 -3.36 3.62 14.01
C GLY A 144 -4.78 3.42 13.51
N GLY A 145 -5.10 2.21 13.00
CA GLY A 145 -6.46 1.88 12.55
C GLY A 145 -7.49 1.93 13.68
N THR A 146 -7.13 1.44 14.86
CA THR A 146 -8.01 1.54 16.03
C THR A 146 -8.24 2.99 16.45
N GLN A 147 -7.19 3.81 16.51
CA GLN A 147 -7.29 5.21 16.93
C GLN A 147 -8.02 6.08 15.89
N THR A 148 -7.72 5.89 14.60
CA THR A 148 -8.27 6.73 13.53
C THR A 148 -9.64 6.25 13.08
N MET A 149 -9.74 5.01 12.58
CA MET A 149 -10.98 4.50 12.01
C MET A 149 -12.03 4.22 13.08
N MET A 150 -11.68 3.43 14.10
CA MET A 150 -12.68 2.92 15.05
C MET A 150 -13.01 3.91 16.16
N GLN A 151 -12.04 4.35 16.94
CA GLN A 151 -12.27 5.23 18.08
C GLN A 151 -12.49 6.68 17.66
N GLY A 152 -11.78 7.14 16.64
CA GLY A 152 -11.87 8.50 16.11
C GLY A 152 -12.94 8.71 15.04
N ASP A 153 -13.62 7.64 14.58
CA ASP A 153 -14.62 7.74 13.51
C ASP A 153 -14.08 8.46 12.25
N GLY A 154 -12.80 8.24 11.92
CA GLY A 154 -12.10 8.88 10.82
C GLY A 154 -11.45 10.23 11.17
N TYR A 155 -11.60 10.70 12.40
CA TYR A 155 -10.99 11.95 12.86
C TYR A 155 -9.51 11.78 13.21
N GLY A 156 -8.72 12.83 12.98
CA GLY A 156 -7.32 12.90 13.39
C GLY A 156 -6.94 14.28 13.94
N VAL A 157 -6.43 14.32 15.16
CA VAL A 157 -5.92 15.55 15.76
C VAL A 157 -4.77 16.13 14.91
N SER A 158 -4.78 17.44 14.71
CA SER A 158 -3.77 18.17 13.90
C SER A 158 -3.75 17.77 12.42
N ARG A 159 -4.81 17.18 11.92
CA ARG A 159 -4.96 16.82 10.52
C ARG A 159 -5.97 17.74 9.84
N PRO A 160 -5.54 18.69 9.00
CA PRO A 160 -6.40 19.65 8.31
C PRO A 160 -7.06 19.00 7.07
N ASP A 161 -7.88 17.99 7.31
CA ASP A 161 -8.57 17.20 6.30
C ASP A 161 -9.98 17.74 6.03
N LEU A 162 -10.55 17.43 4.87
CA LEU A 162 -11.98 17.62 4.65
C LEU A 162 -12.74 16.46 5.30
N TYR A 163 -13.41 16.72 6.39
CA TYR A 163 -14.20 15.72 7.10
C TYR A 163 -15.62 15.60 6.54
N VAL A 164 -16.02 14.40 6.13
CA VAL A 164 -17.41 14.09 5.77
C VAL A 164 -18.17 13.75 7.05
N THR A 165 -18.73 14.77 7.68
CA THR A 165 -19.37 14.65 9.01
C THR A 165 -20.54 13.68 9.04
N SER A 166 -21.32 13.58 7.96
CA SER A 166 -22.41 12.59 7.84
C SER A 166 -21.89 11.14 7.85
N LEU A 167 -20.72 10.89 7.25
CA LEU A 167 -20.05 9.58 7.32
C LEU A 167 -19.59 9.28 8.75
N MET A 168 -19.04 10.28 9.43
CA MET A 168 -18.60 10.14 10.82
C MET A 168 -19.80 9.83 11.75
N ASP A 169 -20.92 10.54 11.58
CA ASP A 169 -22.15 10.30 12.34
C ASP A 169 -22.73 8.90 12.08
N PHE A 170 -22.70 8.44 10.83
CA PHE A 170 -23.12 7.09 10.51
C PHE A 170 -22.17 6.04 11.12
N HIS A 171 -20.88 6.23 10.96
CA HIS A 171 -19.86 5.28 11.42
C HIS A 171 -19.87 5.10 12.95
N ARG A 172 -20.06 6.16 13.74
CA ARG A 172 -20.08 6.07 15.21
C ARG A 172 -21.08 5.05 15.77
N ASN A 173 -22.09 4.66 14.98
CA ASN A 173 -23.09 3.67 15.38
C ASN A 173 -22.50 2.26 15.55
N TRP A 174 -21.28 1.99 15.06
CA TRP A 174 -20.61 0.70 15.28
C TRP A 174 -20.54 0.32 16.76
N ARG A 175 -20.50 1.29 17.68
CA ARG A 175 -20.38 1.05 19.13
C ARG A 175 -21.56 0.29 19.71
N THR A 176 -22.74 0.47 19.15
CA THR A 176 -23.95 -0.26 19.52
C THR A 176 -24.18 -1.51 18.66
N ARG A 177 -23.42 -1.66 17.57
CA ARG A 177 -23.56 -2.72 16.57
C ARG A 177 -22.23 -3.48 16.36
N ALA A 178 -21.39 -3.53 17.38
CA ALA A 178 -20.05 -4.11 17.26
C ALA A 178 -20.04 -5.58 16.83
N ASN A 179 -21.09 -6.33 17.12
CA ASN A 179 -21.23 -7.73 16.69
C ASN A 179 -21.38 -7.89 15.18
N GLU A 180 -21.82 -6.85 14.48
CA GLU A 180 -22.00 -6.86 13.02
C GLU A 180 -20.67 -6.58 12.27
N LEU A 181 -19.63 -6.13 12.98
CA LEU A 181 -18.31 -5.91 12.37
C LEU A 181 -17.70 -7.23 11.91
N PRO A 182 -17.01 -7.25 10.74
CA PRO A 182 -16.22 -8.38 10.31
C PRO A 182 -15.16 -8.77 11.35
N GLU A 183 -14.83 -10.05 11.45
CA GLU A 183 -13.87 -10.57 12.44
C GLU A 183 -12.50 -9.92 12.34
N THR A 184 -12.07 -9.56 11.13
CA THR A 184 -10.80 -8.85 10.89
C THR A 184 -10.82 -7.45 11.51
N VAL A 185 -11.93 -6.72 11.46
CA VAL A 185 -12.09 -5.39 12.07
C VAL A 185 -12.14 -5.50 13.59
N LYS A 186 -12.85 -6.52 14.12
CA LYS A 186 -12.86 -6.83 15.55
C LYS A 186 -11.44 -7.11 16.05
N LEU A 187 -10.69 -7.94 15.32
CA LEU A 187 -9.30 -8.26 15.67
C LEU A 187 -8.41 -7.02 15.70
N VAL A 188 -8.48 -6.17 14.68
CA VAL A 188 -7.72 -4.90 14.63
C VAL A 188 -8.04 -4.04 15.83
N THR A 189 -9.33 -3.87 16.14
CA THR A 189 -9.80 -3.03 17.25
C THR A 189 -9.35 -3.57 18.61
N LEU A 190 -9.46 -4.89 18.82
CA LEU A 190 -9.03 -5.53 20.07
C LEU A 190 -7.51 -5.42 20.25
N LEU A 191 -6.72 -5.74 19.22
CA LEU A 191 -5.26 -5.67 19.29
C LEU A 191 -4.77 -4.24 19.49
N GLY A 192 -5.30 -3.27 18.74
CA GLY A 192 -4.92 -1.87 18.89
C GLY A 192 -5.30 -1.32 20.26
N THR A 193 -6.47 -1.68 20.78
CA THR A 193 -6.88 -1.31 22.16
C THR A 193 -5.98 -1.94 23.20
N TYR A 194 -5.63 -3.22 23.07
CA TYR A 194 -4.71 -3.92 23.95
C TYR A 194 -3.33 -3.27 23.96
N ILE A 195 -2.75 -3.04 22.77
CA ILE A 195 -1.44 -2.40 22.64
C ILE A 195 -1.45 -1.02 23.31
N LYS A 196 -2.46 -0.21 23.02
CA LYS A 196 -2.60 1.12 23.60
C LYS A 196 -2.72 1.09 25.12
N LYS A 197 -3.53 0.19 25.64
CA LYS A 197 -3.77 0.06 27.11
C LYS A 197 -2.51 -0.33 27.87
N TYR A 198 -1.74 -1.29 27.39
CA TYR A 198 -0.64 -1.88 28.16
C TYR A 198 0.74 -1.30 27.81
N TYR A 199 0.89 -0.71 26.61
CA TYR A 199 2.19 -0.25 26.11
C TYR A 199 2.18 1.22 25.67
N GLY A 200 1.03 1.89 25.68
CA GLY A 200 0.88 3.22 25.13
C GLY A 200 1.16 3.23 23.62
N SER A 201 1.62 4.35 23.09
CA SER A 201 1.96 4.49 21.66
C SER A 201 3.44 4.21 21.35
N ARG A 202 4.15 3.54 22.27
CA ARG A 202 5.59 3.27 22.14
C ARG A 202 5.91 2.45 20.89
N TYR A 203 5.12 1.41 20.63
CA TYR A 203 5.36 0.52 19.48
C TYR A 203 5.00 1.19 18.17
N TYR A 204 3.94 1.99 18.12
CA TYR A 204 3.61 2.82 16.96
C TYR A 204 4.77 3.76 16.61
N GLY A 205 5.26 4.52 17.58
CA GLY A 205 6.39 5.45 17.39
C GLY A 205 7.67 4.73 16.96
N LYS A 206 8.00 3.59 17.59
CA LYS A 206 9.16 2.77 17.20
C LYS A 206 9.02 2.23 15.77
N ALA A 207 7.86 1.71 15.41
CA ALA A 207 7.57 1.19 14.08
C ALA A 207 7.69 2.29 13.01
N THR A 208 7.12 3.47 13.28
CA THR A 208 7.25 4.64 12.39
C THR A 208 8.71 5.04 12.18
N ASN A 209 9.54 4.99 13.22
CA ASN A 209 10.98 5.26 13.09
C ASN A 209 11.68 4.18 12.25
N LEU A 210 11.34 2.90 12.44
CA LEU A 210 11.90 1.79 11.67
C LEU A 210 11.50 1.83 10.18
N THR A 211 10.36 2.41 9.85
CA THR A 211 9.94 2.60 8.44
C THR A 211 10.97 3.38 7.63
N ARG A 212 11.67 4.33 8.26
CA ARG A 212 12.72 5.12 7.59
C ARG A 212 13.91 4.25 7.21
N LEU A 213 14.32 3.33 8.10
CA LEU A 213 15.42 2.39 7.84
C LEU A 213 15.01 1.38 6.76
N LEU A 214 13.79 0.85 6.84
CA LEU A 214 13.24 -0.05 5.83
C LEU A 214 13.21 0.61 4.45
N ARG A 215 12.72 1.86 4.35
CA ARG A 215 12.75 2.64 3.11
C ARG A 215 14.17 2.80 2.58
N GLY A 216 15.13 3.20 3.42
CA GLY A 216 16.53 3.33 3.03
C GLY A 216 17.14 2.04 2.50
N ALA A 217 16.74 0.87 3.02
CA ALA A 217 17.19 -0.42 2.50
C ALA A 217 16.68 -0.67 1.06
N TYR A 218 15.43 -0.34 0.77
CA TYR A 218 14.89 -0.41 -0.60
C TYR A 218 15.50 0.64 -1.52
N ASP A 219 15.65 1.89 -1.08
CA ASP A 219 16.21 2.99 -1.88
C ASP A 219 17.65 2.66 -2.30
N LYS A 220 18.43 2.00 -1.44
CA LYS A 220 19.78 1.53 -1.77
C LYS A 220 19.80 0.54 -2.94
N VAL A 221 18.79 -0.31 -3.06
CA VAL A 221 18.67 -1.24 -4.20
C VAL A 221 18.16 -0.48 -5.43
N LEU A 222 17.11 0.33 -5.26
CA LEU A 222 16.54 1.13 -6.36
C LEU A 222 17.50 2.18 -6.93
N SER A 223 18.59 2.53 -6.23
CA SER A 223 19.66 3.35 -6.82
C SER A 223 20.45 2.66 -7.94
N LYS A 224 20.30 1.32 -8.09
CA LYS A 224 21.02 0.50 -9.07
C LYS A 224 20.09 -0.22 -10.06
N TYR A 225 18.83 -0.36 -9.71
CA TYR A 225 17.81 -1.07 -10.46
C TYR A 225 16.60 -0.18 -10.74
N ASP A 226 15.94 -0.43 -11.86
CA ASP A 226 14.78 0.33 -12.28
C ASP A 226 13.49 -0.16 -11.61
N LEU A 227 13.42 -1.47 -11.32
CA LEU A 227 12.26 -2.14 -10.73
C LEU A 227 12.69 -3.15 -9.65
N LEU A 228 11.74 -3.44 -8.75
CA LEU A 228 11.80 -4.56 -7.80
C LEU A 228 10.69 -5.57 -8.11
N ALA A 229 10.99 -6.86 -7.94
CA ALA A 229 10.05 -7.96 -8.01
C ALA A 229 10.19 -8.87 -6.78
#